data_dc3f1b387a536ea5a2aae86f45c68c77
#
_entry.id   dc3f1b387a536ea5a2aae86f45c68c77
#
_cell.length_a   1.000
_cell.length_b   1.000
_cell.length_c   1.000
_cell.angle_alpha   90.00
_cell.angle_beta   90.00
_cell.angle_gamma   90.00
#
_symmetry.space_group_name_H-M   'P 1'
#
loop_
_entity.id
_entity.type
_entity.pdbx_description
1 polymer ?
#
loop_
_entity_poly.entity_id
_entity_poly.type
_entity_poly.pdbx_seq_one_letter_code
_entity_poly.pdbx_strand_id
1 'polypeptide(L)'
;AAARIIYTKRDEFGSRRPIDVIAANRPILILDEPQKMGKEDSATQKALKKFNPLFTLNYSATHAKQHNLIYVLDALDAYNKRLVKKIEVKGFEVKNLRGTDKYLYLESIIISPKNPPRAKVEMEVSHQNGTKREFHMLDVGDNLYYKSGEMEQYKGFVVSEIDPITGVVTFTNGDTIRKGDVTGDVSENDMRRVQIHETILSHFEKEQELFKLGIKTLSLFFIDEVAKYRQYDEDGNELLGEYGKIFEQEYLSVLNEHRTLFDPAYTAYLDSTDVHDVHKGYFSIDKKGHSVNSSVKRGSDMSDDISAYDLILKNKERLLSFEEPTRFIFSHSALREGWDNPNVFQICTLKHSDSTTQKRQEVG
;
A
#
# COMPACT_ATOMS: atom_id res chain seq x y z
N ALA A 1 27.37 18.69 -13.07
CA ALA A 1 28.81 19.01 -12.93
C ALA A 1 29.65 17.73 -13.04
N ALA A 2 29.34 16.64 -12.36
CA ALA A 2 30.13 15.38 -12.39
C ALA A 2 30.27 14.76 -13.79
N ALA A 3 29.25 14.79 -14.63
CA ALA A 3 29.29 14.25 -15.99
C ALA A 3 30.30 14.97 -16.92
N ARG A 4 30.70 16.21 -16.60
CA ARG A 4 31.71 16.95 -17.41
C ARG A 4 33.12 16.40 -17.18
N ILE A 5 33.42 15.83 -16.05
CA ILE A 5 34.77 15.37 -15.68
C ILE A 5 35.29 14.32 -16.65
N ILE A 6 34.45 13.35 -17.06
CA ILE A 6 34.86 12.29 -17.98
C ILE A 6 35.11 12.76 -19.41
N TYR A 7 34.63 13.96 -19.76
CA TYR A 7 34.77 14.56 -21.11
C TYR A 7 35.86 15.65 -21.20
N THR A 8 36.49 16.00 -20.07
CA THR A 8 37.56 16.99 -20.03
C THR A 8 38.92 16.31 -20.04
N LYS A 9 39.87 16.82 -20.81
CA LYS A 9 41.26 16.31 -20.81
C LYS A 9 41.88 16.50 -19.42
N ARG A 10 42.58 15.47 -18.93
CA ARG A 10 43.21 15.47 -17.63
C ARG A 10 44.62 14.91 -17.71
N ASP A 11 45.55 15.50 -16.98
CA ASP A 11 46.94 15.11 -16.98
C ASP A 11 47.15 13.72 -16.40
N GLU A 12 46.35 13.32 -15.40
CA GLU A 12 46.33 11.98 -14.80
C GLU A 12 46.06 10.86 -15.84
N PHE A 13 45.46 11.21 -16.98
CA PHE A 13 45.17 10.34 -18.13
C PHE A 13 46.06 10.65 -19.36
N GLY A 14 47.24 11.26 -19.12
CA GLY A 14 48.16 11.64 -20.19
C GLY A 14 47.55 12.67 -21.16
N SER A 15 46.91 13.71 -20.61
CA SER A 15 46.20 14.76 -21.36
C SER A 15 45.10 14.28 -22.31
N ARG A 16 44.56 13.09 -22.05
CA ARG A 16 43.38 12.50 -22.74
C ARG A 16 42.12 12.67 -21.91
N ARG A 17 40.96 12.49 -22.55
CA ARG A 17 39.68 12.47 -21.83
C ARG A 17 39.52 11.08 -21.20
N PRO A 18 39.07 10.99 -19.94
CA PRO A 18 38.81 9.68 -19.28
C PRO A 18 37.91 8.76 -20.11
N ILE A 19 36.86 9.29 -20.75
CA ILE A 19 35.95 8.51 -21.61
C ILE A 19 36.69 7.82 -22.77
N ASP A 20 37.71 8.49 -23.41
CA ASP A 20 38.46 7.90 -24.52
C ASP A 20 39.37 6.75 -24.05
N VAL A 21 39.93 6.88 -22.83
CA VAL A 21 40.77 5.85 -22.24
C VAL A 21 39.91 4.63 -21.83
N ILE A 22 38.73 4.86 -21.26
CA ILE A 22 37.79 3.80 -20.91
C ILE A 22 37.31 3.08 -22.18
N ALA A 23 36.91 3.84 -23.21
CA ALA A 23 36.42 3.28 -24.47
C ALA A 23 37.48 2.46 -25.23
N ALA A 24 38.76 2.83 -25.12
CA ALA A 24 39.87 2.08 -25.73
C ALA A 24 40.02 0.68 -25.11
N ASN A 25 39.68 0.51 -23.86
CA ASN A 25 39.71 -0.79 -23.13
C ASN A 25 38.49 -1.68 -23.39
N ARG A 26 37.49 -1.19 -24.15
CA ARG A 26 36.24 -1.93 -24.44
C ARG A 26 35.64 -2.59 -23.19
N PRO A 27 35.16 -1.82 -22.23
CA PRO A 27 34.68 -2.36 -20.95
C PRO A 27 33.43 -3.23 -21.12
N ILE A 28 33.15 -4.09 -20.15
CA ILE A 28 31.82 -4.66 -19.94
C ILE A 28 30.97 -3.58 -19.26
N LEU A 29 29.83 -3.27 -19.84
CA LEU A 29 28.91 -2.28 -19.29
C LEU A 29 27.78 -3.03 -18.55
N ILE A 30 27.59 -2.73 -17.29
CA ILE A 30 26.49 -3.27 -16.49
C ILE A 30 25.50 -2.12 -16.25
N LEU A 31 24.26 -2.31 -16.67
CA LEU A 31 23.18 -1.33 -16.53
C LEU A 31 22.10 -1.91 -15.62
N ASP A 32 21.86 -1.24 -14.52
CA ASP A 32 20.73 -1.50 -13.63
C ASP A 32 19.54 -0.63 -14.04
N GLU A 33 18.35 -1.23 -14.15
CA GLU A 33 17.10 -0.56 -14.57
C GLU A 33 17.24 0.26 -15.88
N PRO A 34 17.73 -0.32 -17.00
CA PRO A 34 18.05 0.42 -18.22
C PRO A 34 16.84 1.11 -18.85
N GLN A 35 15.59 0.69 -18.56
CA GLN A 35 14.37 1.37 -19.02
C GLN A 35 14.23 2.79 -18.45
N LYS A 36 14.85 3.08 -17.30
CA LYS A 36 14.90 4.42 -16.70
C LYS A 36 15.87 5.36 -17.43
N MET A 37 16.74 4.82 -18.29
CA MET A 37 17.77 5.60 -19.00
C MET A 37 17.27 6.24 -20.31
N GLY A 38 15.96 6.28 -20.51
CA GLY A 38 15.32 6.93 -21.65
C GLY A 38 15.24 6.05 -22.91
N LYS A 39 14.57 6.57 -23.93
CA LYS A 39 14.39 5.89 -25.22
C LYS A 39 15.74 5.77 -25.96
N GLU A 40 15.78 4.88 -26.96
CA GLU A 40 16.99 4.50 -27.72
C GLU A 40 17.80 5.67 -28.28
N ASP A 41 17.16 6.79 -28.63
CA ASP A 41 17.82 8.01 -29.13
C ASP A 41 18.04 9.10 -28.07
N SER A 42 17.83 8.81 -26.81
CA SER A 42 18.03 9.76 -25.72
C SER A 42 19.50 10.17 -25.58
N ALA A 43 19.75 11.33 -24.97
CA ALA A 43 21.10 11.81 -24.67
C ALA A 43 21.89 10.82 -23.82
N THR A 44 21.20 10.14 -22.88
CA THR A 44 21.79 9.11 -22.02
C THR A 44 22.24 7.89 -22.82
N GLN A 45 21.40 7.37 -23.71
CA GLN A 45 21.75 6.24 -24.57
C GLN A 45 22.92 6.57 -25.51
N LYS A 46 22.95 7.79 -26.09
CA LYS A 46 24.08 8.27 -26.86
C LYS A 46 25.36 8.42 -26.03
N ALA A 47 25.26 8.79 -24.77
CA ALA A 47 26.41 8.85 -23.85
C ALA A 47 26.92 7.45 -23.50
N LEU A 48 26.06 6.46 -23.26
CA LEU A 48 26.43 5.08 -23.00
C LEU A 48 27.20 4.46 -24.21
N LYS A 49 26.76 4.71 -25.42
CA LYS A 49 27.47 4.25 -26.65
C LYS A 49 28.92 4.75 -26.74
N LYS A 50 29.25 5.89 -26.12
CA LYS A 50 30.63 6.43 -26.12
C LYS A 50 31.62 5.60 -25.30
N PHE A 51 31.16 4.76 -24.40
CA PHE A 51 32.02 3.82 -23.68
C PHE A 51 32.56 2.69 -24.57
N ASN A 52 32.01 2.52 -25.79
CA ASN A 52 32.37 1.47 -26.74
C ASN A 52 32.49 0.08 -26.08
N PRO A 53 31.45 -0.40 -25.34
CA PRO A 53 31.55 -1.62 -24.58
C PRO A 53 31.75 -2.85 -25.47
N LEU A 54 32.41 -3.86 -24.90
CA LEU A 54 32.52 -5.16 -25.56
C LEU A 54 31.13 -5.82 -25.65
N PHE A 55 30.36 -5.77 -24.55
CA PHE A 55 28.95 -6.09 -24.47
C PHE A 55 28.33 -5.39 -23.25
N THR A 56 27.01 -5.39 -23.20
CA THR A 56 26.26 -4.78 -22.11
C THR A 56 25.38 -5.82 -21.43
N LEU A 57 25.44 -5.89 -20.10
CA LEU A 57 24.54 -6.69 -19.26
C LEU A 57 23.45 -5.75 -18.71
N ASN A 58 22.21 -6.04 -19.02
CA ASN A 58 21.06 -5.28 -18.57
C ASN A 58 20.35 -6.07 -17.47
N TYR A 59 20.24 -5.50 -16.26
CA TYR A 59 19.48 -6.03 -15.15
C TYR A 59 18.20 -5.19 -14.99
N SER A 60 17.04 -5.82 -15.00
CA SER A 60 15.77 -5.14 -14.79
C SER A 60 14.67 -6.13 -14.48
N ALA A 61 13.79 -5.78 -13.55
CA ALA A 61 12.55 -6.50 -13.30
C ALA A 61 11.46 -6.17 -14.35
N THR A 62 11.61 -5.06 -15.11
CA THR A 62 10.57 -4.51 -15.99
C THR A 62 11.14 -4.06 -17.34
N HIS A 63 11.66 -4.99 -18.13
CA HIS A 63 12.19 -4.68 -19.46
C HIS A 63 11.11 -4.16 -20.42
N ALA A 64 11.36 -3.02 -21.06
CA ALA A 64 10.51 -2.50 -22.13
C ALA A 64 10.59 -3.34 -23.41
N LYS A 65 11.76 -3.89 -23.71
CA LYS A 65 12.04 -4.81 -24.83
C LYS A 65 13.00 -5.87 -24.33
N GLN A 66 12.71 -7.13 -24.67
CA GLN A 66 13.61 -8.26 -24.40
C GLN A 66 14.61 -8.41 -25.55
N HIS A 67 15.91 -8.40 -25.22
CA HIS A 67 17.00 -8.68 -26.15
C HIS A 67 17.93 -9.72 -25.55
N ASN A 68 18.20 -10.80 -26.28
CA ASN A 68 19.16 -11.84 -25.86
C ASN A 68 19.01 -12.24 -24.39
N LEU A 69 17.79 -12.58 -24.02
CA LEU A 69 17.45 -12.91 -22.64
C LEU A 69 18.26 -14.14 -22.17
N ILE A 70 19.13 -13.93 -21.18
CA ILE A 70 20.05 -14.97 -20.68
C ILE A 70 19.46 -15.68 -19.46
N TYR A 71 18.81 -14.91 -18.58
CA TYR A 71 18.23 -15.43 -17.33
C TYR A 71 16.94 -14.71 -16.99
N VAL A 72 15.97 -15.48 -16.50
CA VAL A 72 14.69 -14.95 -16.02
C VAL A 72 14.49 -15.45 -14.61
N LEU A 73 14.12 -14.53 -13.72
CA LEU A 73 13.57 -14.82 -12.41
C LEU A 73 12.39 -13.89 -12.20
N ASP A 74 11.21 -14.32 -12.64
CA ASP A 74 9.99 -13.57 -12.41
C ASP A 74 9.37 -13.85 -11.02
N ALA A 75 8.29 -13.14 -10.66
CA ALA A 75 7.65 -13.29 -9.37
C ALA A 75 7.12 -14.72 -9.13
N LEU A 76 6.67 -15.41 -10.17
CA LEU A 76 6.17 -16.78 -10.07
C LEU A 76 7.32 -17.78 -9.89
N ASP A 77 8.40 -17.59 -10.63
CA ASP A 77 9.63 -18.41 -10.47
C ASP A 77 10.23 -18.23 -9.07
N ALA A 78 10.31 -16.99 -8.60
CA ALA A 78 10.81 -16.68 -7.26
C ALA A 78 9.94 -17.31 -6.17
N TYR A 79 8.61 -17.26 -6.32
CA TYR A 79 7.67 -17.90 -5.41
C TYR A 79 7.82 -19.44 -5.42
N ASN A 80 7.85 -20.06 -6.60
CA ASN A 80 8.01 -21.51 -6.74
C ASN A 80 9.34 -22.01 -6.15
N LYS A 81 10.40 -21.20 -6.26
CA LYS A 81 11.71 -21.45 -5.65
C LYS A 81 11.75 -21.09 -4.16
N ARG A 82 10.66 -20.61 -3.57
CA ARG A 82 10.55 -20.17 -2.16
C ARG A 82 11.54 -19.05 -1.79
N LEU A 83 11.87 -18.19 -2.72
CA LEU A 83 12.75 -17.03 -2.52
C LEU A 83 11.99 -15.82 -2.01
N VAL A 84 10.69 -15.75 -2.28
CA VAL A 84 9.79 -14.65 -1.87
C VAL A 84 8.50 -15.19 -1.26
N LYS A 85 7.80 -14.34 -0.51
CA LYS A 85 6.45 -14.63 0.03
C LYS A 85 5.42 -14.71 -1.10
N LYS A 86 4.33 -15.43 -0.85
CA LYS A 86 3.15 -15.39 -1.73
C LYS A 86 2.57 -13.98 -1.73
N ILE A 87 2.32 -13.45 -2.93
CA ILE A 87 1.58 -12.21 -3.11
C ILE A 87 0.12 -12.56 -3.32
N GLU A 88 -0.74 -12.04 -2.47
CA GLU A 88 -2.19 -12.12 -2.58
C GLU A 88 -2.74 -10.71 -2.75
N VAL A 89 -3.54 -10.51 -3.79
CA VAL A 89 -4.15 -9.20 -4.06
C VAL A 89 -5.59 -9.25 -3.56
N LYS A 90 -5.89 -8.47 -2.53
CA LYS A 90 -7.25 -8.16 -2.11
C LYS A 90 -7.71 -6.91 -2.85
N GLY A 91 -8.74 -7.04 -3.66
CA GLY A 91 -9.41 -5.93 -4.32
C GLY A 91 -10.83 -5.83 -3.80
N PHE A 92 -11.39 -4.64 -3.82
CA PHE A 92 -12.81 -4.41 -3.66
C PHE A 92 -13.32 -3.68 -4.89
N GLU A 93 -14.53 -4.02 -5.27
CA GLU A 93 -15.20 -3.39 -6.39
C GLU A 93 -16.29 -2.48 -5.85
N VAL A 94 -16.35 -1.26 -6.38
CA VAL A 94 -17.53 -0.42 -6.24
C VAL A 94 -18.56 -0.94 -7.23
N LYS A 95 -19.57 -1.60 -6.71
CA LYS A 95 -20.68 -2.07 -7.54
C LYS A 95 -21.76 -1.02 -7.57
N ASN A 96 -22.02 -0.46 -8.73
CA ASN A 96 -23.24 0.31 -8.97
C ASN A 96 -24.41 -0.69 -9.12
N LEU A 97 -25.09 -0.97 -8.03
CA LEU A 97 -26.36 -1.68 -8.06
C LEU A 97 -27.38 -0.79 -8.80
N ARG A 98 -28.06 -1.35 -9.81
CA ARG A 98 -28.93 -0.59 -10.72
C ARG A 98 -29.94 0.26 -9.92
N GLY A 99 -29.80 1.57 -10.03
CA GLY A 99 -30.80 2.55 -9.57
C GLY A 99 -30.80 2.83 -8.07
N THR A 100 -29.66 2.71 -7.39
CA THR A 100 -29.64 2.92 -5.94
C THR A 100 -28.40 3.69 -5.48
N ASP A 101 -28.64 4.80 -4.80
CA ASP A 101 -27.66 5.56 -4.02
C ASP A 101 -27.36 4.84 -2.67
N LYS A 102 -27.62 3.54 -2.58
CA LYS A 102 -27.55 2.77 -1.33
C LYS A 102 -26.13 2.44 -0.97
N TYR A 103 -25.61 3.05 0.06
CA TYR A 103 -24.37 2.63 0.66
C TYR A 103 -24.57 1.28 1.37
N LEU A 104 -23.83 0.28 0.97
CA LEU A 104 -23.75 -1.00 1.65
C LEU A 104 -22.34 -1.55 1.50
N TYR A 105 -21.70 -1.89 2.60
CA TYR A 105 -20.39 -2.51 2.65
C TYR A 105 -20.46 -3.83 3.39
N LEU A 106 -20.09 -4.95 2.74
CA LEU A 106 -19.98 -6.26 3.38
C LEU A 106 -18.55 -6.47 3.89
N GLU A 107 -18.36 -6.28 5.18
CA GLU A 107 -17.06 -6.47 5.83
C GLU A 107 -16.70 -7.96 5.92
N SER A 108 -17.57 -8.78 6.50
CA SER A 108 -17.27 -10.17 6.80
C SER A 108 -18.52 -11.05 6.88
N ILE A 109 -18.32 -12.36 6.74
CA ILE A 109 -19.31 -13.39 7.08
C ILE A 109 -18.76 -14.18 8.26
N ILE A 110 -19.50 -14.15 9.34
CA ILE A 110 -19.14 -14.80 10.60
C ILE A 110 -19.74 -16.20 10.62
N ILE A 111 -18.90 -17.20 10.84
CA ILE A 111 -19.27 -18.60 10.94
C ILE A 111 -19.16 -19.02 12.41
N SER A 112 -20.16 -19.69 12.91
CA SER A 112 -20.19 -20.26 14.26
C SER A 112 -20.53 -21.74 14.19
N PRO A 113 -19.93 -22.60 15.04
CA PRO A 113 -20.30 -24.02 15.08
C PRO A 113 -21.76 -24.31 15.46
N LYS A 114 -22.42 -23.36 16.13
CA LYS A 114 -23.76 -23.54 16.70
C LYS A 114 -24.85 -22.71 16.03
N ASN A 115 -24.49 -21.71 15.24
CA ASN A 115 -25.42 -20.78 14.63
C ASN A 115 -25.20 -20.70 13.12
N PRO A 116 -26.26 -20.41 12.34
CA PRO A 116 -26.13 -20.12 10.91
C PRO A 116 -25.12 -18.98 10.65
N PRO A 117 -24.55 -18.92 9.43
CA PRO A 117 -23.69 -17.82 9.06
C PRO A 117 -24.41 -16.48 9.15
N ARG A 118 -23.71 -15.45 9.63
CA ARG A 118 -24.19 -14.07 9.74
C ARG A 118 -23.30 -13.14 8.96
N ALA A 119 -23.91 -12.17 8.29
CA ALA A 119 -23.15 -11.15 7.55
C ALA A 119 -22.99 -9.89 8.39
N LYS A 120 -21.75 -9.39 8.51
CA LYS A 120 -21.46 -8.09 9.10
C LYS A 120 -21.43 -7.06 7.99
N VAL A 121 -22.39 -6.16 7.96
CA VAL A 121 -22.50 -5.12 6.96
C VAL A 121 -22.52 -3.75 7.60
N GLU A 122 -21.92 -2.78 6.93
CA GLU A 122 -22.10 -1.38 7.24
C GLU A 122 -23.12 -0.79 6.29
N MET A 123 -24.08 -0.07 6.82
CA MET A 123 -25.17 0.56 6.09
C MET A 123 -25.54 1.90 6.71
N GLU A 124 -26.22 2.73 5.96
CA GLU A 124 -26.77 3.98 6.47
C GLU A 124 -28.00 3.72 7.30
N VAL A 125 -28.07 4.36 8.48
CA VAL A 125 -29.20 4.27 9.42
C VAL A 125 -29.71 5.66 9.71
N SER A 126 -31.01 5.82 9.62
CA SER A 126 -31.71 7.08 9.95
C SER A 126 -31.89 7.19 11.45
N HIS A 127 -31.44 8.29 12.02
CA HIS A 127 -31.63 8.66 13.43
C HIS A 127 -32.31 10.03 13.53
N GLN A 128 -32.79 10.37 14.72
CA GLN A 128 -33.42 11.68 14.98
C GLN A 128 -32.50 12.87 14.64
N ASN A 129 -31.17 12.68 14.74
CA ASN A 129 -30.15 13.71 14.52
C ASN A 129 -29.44 13.57 13.15
N GLY A 130 -30.04 12.85 12.19
CA GLY A 130 -29.47 12.64 10.85
C GLY A 130 -29.11 11.19 10.54
N THR A 131 -28.56 10.98 9.37
CA THR A 131 -28.13 9.65 8.90
C THR A 131 -26.71 9.37 9.36
N LYS A 132 -26.45 8.12 9.84
CA LYS A 132 -25.12 7.64 10.21
C LYS A 132 -24.88 6.30 9.56
N ARG A 133 -23.60 5.97 9.32
CA ARG A 133 -23.17 4.63 8.91
C ARG A 133 -22.87 3.80 10.15
N GLU A 134 -23.45 2.61 10.21
CA GLU A 134 -23.33 1.70 11.35
C GLU A 134 -23.21 0.26 10.87
N PHE A 135 -22.42 -0.53 11.61
CA PHE A 135 -22.32 -1.97 11.39
C PHE A 135 -23.51 -2.72 11.98
N HIS A 136 -24.08 -3.60 11.18
CA HIS A 136 -25.17 -4.49 11.56
C HIS A 136 -24.82 -5.95 11.30
N MET A 137 -25.21 -6.80 12.21
CA MET A 137 -25.19 -8.25 12.00
C MET A 137 -26.50 -8.67 11.35
N LEU A 138 -26.41 -9.22 10.14
CA LEU A 138 -27.57 -9.69 9.37
C LEU A 138 -27.68 -11.20 9.44
N ASP A 139 -28.89 -11.66 9.66
CA ASP A 139 -29.33 -13.05 9.51
C ASP A 139 -30.14 -13.22 8.21
N VAL A 140 -30.25 -14.44 7.73
CA VAL A 140 -31.19 -14.74 6.63
C VAL A 140 -32.62 -14.38 7.08
N GLY A 141 -33.34 -13.64 6.23
CA GLY A 141 -34.66 -13.07 6.50
C GLY A 141 -34.65 -11.64 7.02
N ASP A 142 -33.49 -11.07 7.40
CA ASP A 142 -33.40 -9.68 7.82
C ASP A 142 -33.73 -8.72 6.66
N ASN A 143 -34.53 -7.71 6.98
CA ASN A 143 -34.93 -6.68 6.03
C ASN A 143 -34.19 -5.37 6.34
N LEU A 144 -33.36 -4.92 5.38
CA LEU A 144 -32.53 -3.73 5.56
C LEU A 144 -33.35 -2.45 5.66
N TYR A 145 -34.53 -2.40 5.07
CA TYR A 145 -35.45 -1.27 5.20
C TYR A 145 -35.79 -0.99 6.68
N TYR A 146 -36.18 -2.01 7.43
CA TYR A 146 -36.48 -1.84 8.84
C TYR A 146 -35.25 -1.61 9.70
N LYS A 147 -34.13 -2.28 9.39
CA LYS A 147 -32.87 -2.09 10.12
C LYS A 147 -32.24 -0.72 9.91
N SER A 148 -32.52 -0.07 8.79
CA SER A 148 -32.03 1.29 8.49
C SER A 148 -32.87 2.42 9.09
N GLY A 149 -33.94 2.09 9.81
CA GLY A 149 -34.92 3.11 10.25
C GLY A 149 -35.80 3.57 9.10
N GLU A 150 -36.27 2.63 8.31
CA GLU A 150 -37.22 2.82 7.20
C GLU A 150 -36.72 3.69 6.05
N MET A 151 -35.40 3.63 5.75
CA MET A 151 -34.84 4.34 4.62
C MET A 151 -35.29 3.70 3.28
N GLU A 152 -35.99 4.45 2.45
CA GLU A 152 -36.57 3.99 1.18
C GLU A 152 -35.54 3.35 0.23
N GLN A 153 -34.28 3.78 0.31
CA GLN A 153 -33.18 3.23 -0.49
C GLN A 153 -32.93 1.74 -0.23
N TYR A 154 -33.29 1.20 0.92
CA TYR A 154 -33.14 -0.22 1.27
C TYR A 154 -34.41 -1.03 1.11
N LYS A 155 -35.45 -0.45 0.55
CA LYS A 155 -36.73 -1.15 0.29
C LYS A 155 -36.54 -2.33 -0.68
N GLY A 156 -37.03 -3.50 -0.29
CA GLY A 156 -36.87 -4.72 -1.08
C GLY A 156 -35.56 -5.48 -0.84
N PHE A 157 -34.66 -4.97 0.02
CA PHE A 157 -33.46 -5.68 0.41
C PHE A 157 -33.72 -6.55 1.64
N VAL A 158 -34.14 -7.80 1.40
CA VAL A 158 -34.27 -8.83 2.41
C VAL A 158 -33.18 -9.87 2.16
N VAL A 159 -32.43 -10.24 3.16
CA VAL A 159 -31.37 -11.26 3.03
C VAL A 159 -32.00 -12.61 2.72
N SER A 160 -31.74 -13.17 1.55
CA SER A 160 -32.23 -14.50 1.15
C SER A 160 -31.21 -15.60 1.42
N GLU A 161 -29.91 -15.31 1.29
CA GLU A 161 -28.85 -16.28 1.51
C GLU A 161 -27.57 -15.61 1.96
N ILE A 162 -26.84 -16.30 2.84
CA ILE A 162 -25.48 -15.93 3.26
C ILE A 162 -24.59 -17.14 3.01
N ASP A 163 -23.73 -17.07 1.96
CA ASP A 163 -22.79 -18.13 1.60
C ASP A 163 -21.37 -17.81 2.11
N PRO A 164 -20.91 -18.49 3.17
CA PRO A 164 -19.60 -18.28 3.73
C PRO A 164 -18.46 -18.85 2.86
N ILE A 165 -18.76 -19.75 1.93
CA ILE A 165 -17.74 -20.39 1.06
C ILE A 165 -17.34 -19.42 -0.04
N THR A 166 -18.33 -18.83 -0.72
CA THR A 166 -18.10 -17.86 -1.80
C THR A 166 -17.94 -16.42 -1.28
N GLY A 167 -18.28 -16.19 0.01
CA GLY A 167 -18.24 -14.87 0.62
C GLY A 167 -19.32 -13.93 0.08
N VAL A 168 -20.48 -14.45 -0.32
CA VAL A 168 -21.57 -13.71 -0.97
C VAL A 168 -22.81 -13.67 -0.09
N VAL A 169 -23.43 -12.50 -0.01
CA VAL A 169 -24.78 -12.31 0.52
C VAL A 169 -25.71 -12.01 -0.65
N THR A 170 -26.82 -12.75 -0.74
CA THR A 170 -27.87 -12.58 -1.75
C THR A 170 -29.12 -11.98 -1.13
N PHE A 171 -29.76 -11.07 -1.83
CA PHE A 171 -31.01 -10.45 -1.42
C PHE A 171 -32.19 -10.97 -2.25
N THR A 172 -33.41 -10.89 -1.73
CA THR A 172 -34.62 -11.37 -2.41
C THR A 172 -34.94 -10.65 -3.71
N ASN A 173 -34.42 -9.44 -3.91
CA ASN A 173 -34.52 -8.69 -5.16
C ASN A 173 -33.53 -9.15 -6.25
N GLY A 174 -32.71 -10.18 -5.97
CA GLY A 174 -31.70 -10.73 -6.87
C GLY A 174 -30.34 -10.04 -6.83
N ASP A 175 -30.20 -8.96 -6.08
CA ASP A 175 -28.91 -8.30 -5.88
C ASP A 175 -27.99 -9.16 -5.00
N THR A 176 -26.69 -9.02 -5.21
CA THR A 176 -25.66 -9.73 -4.44
C THR A 176 -24.54 -8.78 -4.05
N ILE A 177 -23.99 -8.98 -2.87
CA ILE A 177 -22.77 -8.30 -2.41
C ILE A 177 -21.76 -9.33 -1.92
N ARG A 178 -20.50 -9.16 -2.27
CA ARG A 178 -19.41 -10.04 -1.86
C ARG A 178 -18.63 -9.40 -0.71
N LYS A 179 -17.99 -10.21 0.12
CA LYS A 179 -17.07 -9.74 1.16
C LYS A 179 -16.03 -8.77 0.56
N GLY A 180 -15.92 -7.58 1.16
CA GLY A 180 -15.06 -6.49 0.72
C GLY A 180 -15.71 -5.55 -0.32
N ASP A 181 -16.85 -5.88 -0.92
CA ASP A 181 -17.54 -5.01 -1.88
C ASP A 181 -18.26 -3.86 -1.18
N VAL A 182 -18.20 -2.70 -1.81
CA VAL A 182 -18.97 -1.50 -1.44
C VAL A 182 -19.93 -1.15 -2.57
N THR A 183 -21.16 -0.77 -2.23
CA THR A 183 -22.19 -0.37 -3.19
C THR A 183 -22.72 1.02 -2.90
N GLY A 184 -23.28 1.69 -3.91
CA GLY A 184 -23.95 2.98 -3.76
C GLY A 184 -23.08 4.17 -4.16
N ASP A 185 -23.51 5.38 -3.75
CA ASP A 185 -22.75 6.62 -3.95
C ASP A 185 -21.60 6.66 -2.95
N VAL A 186 -20.43 6.21 -3.40
CA VAL A 186 -19.23 6.07 -2.58
C VAL A 186 -18.28 7.20 -2.94
N SER A 187 -18.04 8.10 -2.01
CA SER A 187 -17.03 9.14 -2.18
C SER A 187 -15.60 8.55 -2.21
N GLU A 188 -14.64 9.30 -2.73
CA GLU A 188 -13.24 8.89 -2.67
C GLU A 188 -12.78 8.62 -1.23
N ASN A 189 -13.23 9.44 -0.29
CA ASN A 189 -12.90 9.26 1.13
C ASN A 189 -13.47 7.98 1.72
N ASP A 190 -14.67 7.58 1.33
CA ASP A 190 -15.25 6.29 1.73
C ASP A 190 -14.41 5.13 1.22
N MET A 191 -13.97 5.22 -0.04
CA MET A 191 -13.09 4.22 -0.62
C MET A 191 -11.76 4.12 0.15
N ARG A 192 -11.15 5.27 0.50
CA ARG A 192 -9.91 5.29 1.28
C ARG A 192 -10.12 4.74 2.68
N ARG A 193 -11.25 5.06 3.32
CA ARG A 193 -11.62 4.51 4.62
C ARG A 193 -11.72 2.99 4.58
N VAL A 194 -12.44 2.43 3.60
CA VAL A 194 -12.56 0.97 3.43
C VAL A 194 -11.19 0.33 3.16
N GLN A 195 -10.34 0.94 2.34
CA GLN A 195 -8.98 0.45 2.09
C GLN A 195 -8.15 0.37 3.37
N ILE A 196 -8.20 1.42 4.17
CA ILE A 196 -7.50 1.50 5.46
C ILE A 196 -8.06 0.43 6.42
N HIS A 197 -9.39 0.34 6.55
CA HIS A 197 -10.07 -0.64 7.37
C HIS A 197 -9.66 -2.09 7.03
N GLU A 198 -9.79 -2.48 5.77
CA GLU A 198 -9.43 -3.82 5.30
C GLU A 198 -7.94 -4.15 5.49
N THR A 199 -7.08 -3.13 5.36
CA THR A 199 -5.65 -3.31 5.62
C THR A 199 -5.37 -3.54 7.10
N ILE A 200 -6.04 -2.81 8.00
CA ILE A 200 -5.93 -3.00 9.45
C ILE A 200 -6.44 -4.38 9.85
N LEU A 201 -7.59 -4.78 9.33
CA LEU A 201 -8.17 -6.09 9.59
C LEU A 201 -7.22 -7.22 9.17
N SER A 202 -6.72 -7.15 7.94
CA SER A 202 -5.73 -8.11 7.41
C SER A 202 -4.42 -8.11 8.21
N HIS A 203 -4.02 -6.94 8.72
CA HIS A 203 -2.84 -6.82 9.58
C HIS A 203 -3.04 -7.59 10.89
N PHE A 204 -4.15 -7.39 11.59
CA PHE A 204 -4.43 -8.08 12.85
C PHE A 204 -4.55 -9.59 12.66
N GLU A 205 -5.24 -10.04 11.61
CA GLU A 205 -5.31 -11.46 11.26
C GLU A 205 -3.91 -12.07 11.13
N LYS A 206 -3.02 -11.38 10.41
CA LYS A 206 -1.65 -11.88 10.16
C LYS A 206 -0.74 -11.72 11.37
N GLU A 207 -0.82 -10.60 12.07
CA GLU A 207 0.01 -10.31 13.24
C GLU A 207 -0.26 -11.31 14.36
N GLN A 208 -1.51 -11.68 14.62
CA GLN A 208 -1.88 -12.68 15.64
C GLN A 208 -1.21 -14.04 15.39
N GLU A 209 -1.14 -14.46 14.12
CA GLU A 209 -0.44 -15.70 13.73
C GLU A 209 1.07 -15.61 13.99
N LEU A 210 1.67 -14.50 13.51
CA LEU A 210 3.11 -14.31 13.53
C LEU A 210 3.64 -13.93 14.92
N PHE A 211 2.84 -13.26 15.75
CA PHE A 211 3.17 -12.93 17.12
C PHE A 211 3.52 -14.17 17.95
N LYS A 212 2.79 -15.27 17.77
CA LYS A 212 3.08 -16.57 18.41
C LYS A 212 4.44 -17.15 18.00
N LEU A 213 4.96 -16.73 16.87
CA LEU A 213 6.28 -17.12 16.35
C LEU A 213 7.39 -16.12 16.69
N GLY A 214 7.07 -15.06 17.44
CA GLY A 214 8.02 -14.00 17.77
C GLY A 214 8.36 -13.09 16.57
N ILE A 215 7.50 -13.05 15.54
CA ILE A 215 7.71 -12.26 14.33
C ILE A 215 6.77 -11.05 14.36
N LYS A 216 7.35 -9.85 14.38
CA LYS A 216 6.62 -8.61 14.28
C LYS A 216 6.10 -8.38 12.87
N THR A 217 4.87 -7.94 12.73
CA THR A 217 4.23 -7.63 11.44
C THR A 217 4.26 -6.13 11.18
N LEU A 218 4.56 -5.75 9.94
CA LEU A 218 4.49 -4.37 9.45
C LEU A 218 3.52 -4.28 8.28
N SER A 219 2.80 -3.16 8.19
CA SER A 219 1.96 -2.78 7.05
C SER A 219 2.40 -1.46 6.47
N LEU A 220 2.43 -1.36 5.15
CA LEU A 220 2.88 -0.18 4.42
C LEU A 220 1.72 0.44 3.63
N PHE A 221 1.50 1.74 3.82
CA PHE A 221 0.55 2.54 3.05
C PHE A 221 1.30 3.48 2.11
N PHE A 222 1.07 3.33 0.81
CA PHE A 222 1.50 4.32 -0.18
C PHE A 222 0.42 5.38 -0.38
N ILE A 223 0.75 6.64 -0.12
CA ILE A 223 -0.17 7.77 -0.24
C ILE A 223 0.19 8.68 -1.41
N ASP A 224 -0.79 9.42 -1.90
CA ASP A 224 -0.66 10.38 -3.00
C ASP A 224 -0.06 11.72 -2.54
N GLU A 225 -0.45 12.20 -1.36
CA GLU A 225 -0.02 13.49 -0.82
C GLU A 225 0.33 13.40 0.67
N VAL A 226 1.48 13.95 1.05
CA VAL A 226 1.91 13.98 2.45
C VAL A 226 0.94 14.75 3.34
N ALA A 227 0.33 15.83 2.81
CA ALA A 227 -0.65 16.64 3.53
C ALA A 227 -1.90 15.86 3.97
N LYS A 228 -2.24 14.75 3.31
CA LYS A 228 -3.34 13.87 3.72
C LYS A 228 -3.02 13.04 4.97
N TYR A 229 -1.75 12.88 5.29
CA TYR A 229 -1.32 12.19 6.51
C TYR A 229 -0.80 13.15 7.57
N ARG A 230 0.01 14.16 7.19
CA ARG A 230 0.65 15.12 8.10
C ARG A 230 0.49 16.54 7.58
N GLN A 231 0.05 17.42 8.47
CA GLN A 231 -0.12 18.85 8.24
C GLN A 231 0.65 19.64 9.30
N TYR A 232 0.75 20.93 9.14
CA TYR A 232 1.39 21.85 10.11
C TYR A 232 0.48 23.06 10.31
N ASP A 233 0.34 23.49 11.56
CA ASP A 233 -0.34 24.74 11.89
C ASP A 233 0.53 25.97 11.61
N GLU A 234 0.01 27.17 11.91
CA GLU A 234 0.72 28.44 11.70
C GLU A 234 1.99 28.56 12.55
N ASP A 235 2.03 27.87 13.70
CA ASP A 235 3.17 27.82 14.61
C ASP A 235 4.19 26.74 14.26
N GLY A 236 3.89 25.90 13.25
CA GLY A 236 4.74 24.80 12.79
C GLY A 236 4.58 23.49 13.58
N ASN A 237 3.54 23.38 14.42
CA ASN A 237 3.27 22.13 15.12
C ASN A 237 2.66 21.11 14.17
N GLU A 238 3.02 19.84 14.34
CA GLU A 238 2.49 18.73 13.55
C GLU A 238 1.01 18.47 13.86
N LEU A 239 0.20 18.38 12.83
CA LEU A 239 -1.20 17.99 12.88
C LEU A 239 -1.42 16.74 12.05
N LEU A 240 -2.29 15.86 12.54
CA LEU A 240 -2.68 14.67 11.81
C LEU A 240 -3.59 15.05 10.64
N GLY A 241 -3.23 14.63 9.43
CA GLY A 241 -4.03 14.80 8.23
C GLY A 241 -5.21 13.82 8.18
N GLU A 242 -5.99 13.89 7.10
CA GLU A 242 -7.22 13.11 6.93
C GLU A 242 -6.98 11.59 7.01
N TYR A 243 -5.99 11.05 6.28
CA TYR A 243 -5.69 9.61 6.30
C TYR A 243 -5.22 9.11 7.67
N GLY A 244 -4.48 9.93 8.39
CA GLY A 244 -4.08 9.59 9.76
C GLY A 244 -5.27 9.53 10.70
N LYS A 245 -6.21 10.49 10.61
CA LYS A 245 -7.44 10.50 11.40
C LYS A 245 -8.34 9.30 11.09
N ILE A 246 -8.53 9.00 9.80
CA ILE A 246 -9.27 7.83 9.35
C ILE A 246 -8.60 6.55 9.91
N PHE A 247 -7.28 6.46 9.80
CA PHE A 247 -6.53 5.31 10.30
C PHE A 247 -6.77 5.07 11.81
N GLU A 248 -6.63 6.11 12.63
CA GLU A 248 -6.82 5.96 14.08
C GLU A 248 -8.25 5.55 14.44
N GLN A 249 -9.25 6.12 13.75
CA GLN A 249 -10.65 5.76 13.95
C GLN A 249 -10.92 4.31 13.58
N GLU A 250 -10.48 3.87 12.40
CA GLU A 250 -10.68 2.50 11.93
C GLU A 250 -9.85 1.50 12.76
N TYR A 251 -8.64 1.85 13.18
CA TYR A 251 -7.82 1.02 14.06
C TYR A 251 -8.52 0.72 15.39
N LEU A 252 -9.05 1.75 16.04
CA LEU A 252 -9.78 1.61 17.30
C LEU A 252 -11.09 0.84 17.12
N SER A 253 -11.79 1.06 16.00
CA SER A 253 -13.01 0.31 15.67
C SER A 253 -12.71 -1.18 15.53
N VAL A 254 -11.77 -1.54 14.68
CA VAL A 254 -11.38 -2.95 14.43
C VAL A 254 -10.84 -3.59 15.71
N LEU A 255 -10.00 -2.89 16.48
CA LEU A 255 -9.46 -3.41 17.74
C LEU A 255 -10.59 -3.73 18.74
N ASN A 256 -11.52 -2.80 18.96
CA ASN A 256 -12.62 -2.98 19.92
C ASN A 256 -13.54 -4.13 19.52
N GLU A 257 -13.81 -4.29 18.24
CA GLU A 257 -14.71 -5.34 17.74
C GLU A 257 -14.10 -6.73 17.79
N HIS A 258 -12.79 -6.85 17.53
CA HIS A 258 -12.11 -8.15 17.44
C HIS A 258 -11.34 -8.53 18.71
N ARG A 259 -11.22 -7.62 19.67
CA ARG A 259 -10.44 -7.81 20.90
C ARG A 259 -10.74 -9.11 21.65
N THR A 260 -12.01 -9.49 21.72
CA THR A 260 -12.45 -10.71 22.40
C THR A 260 -12.12 -12.00 21.66
N LEU A 261 -11.76 -11.90 20.39
CA LEU A 261 -11.37 -13.02 19.52
C LEU A 261 -9.87 -13.28 19.56
N PHE A 262 -9.08 -12.35 20.09
CA PHE A 262 -7.63 -12.43 20.14
C PHE A 262 -7.13 -13.28 21.32
N ASP A 263 -5.96 -13.86 21.14
CA ASP A 263 -5.23 -14.53 22.23
C ASP A 263 -4.92 -13.53 23.36
N PRO A 264 -5.05 -13.91 24.66
CA PRO A 264 -4.81 -12.98 25.76
C PRO A 264 -3.43 -12.32 25.76
N ALA A 265 -2.37 -13.04 25.37
CA ALA A 265 -1.02 -12.46 25.30
C ALA A 265 -0.92 -11.43 24.19
N TYR A 266 -1.55 -11.70 23.05
CA TYR A 266 -1.60 -10.75 21.94
C TYR A 266 -2.46 -9.53 22.29
N THR A 267 -3.59 -9.72 22.96
CA THR A 267 -4.41 -8.61 23.47
C THR A 267 -3.62 -7.71 24.42
N ALA A 268 -2.86 -8.29 25.36
CA ALA A 268 -2.01 -7.53 26.26
C ALA A 268 -0.93 -6.70 25.52
N TYR A 269 -0.36 -7.27 24.46
CA TYR A 269 0.57 -6.55 23.57
C TYR A 269 -0.10 -5.36 22.88
N LEU A 270 -1.30 -5.54 22.34
CA LEU A 270 -2.07 -4.46 21.69
C LEU A 270 -2.42 -3.35 22.68
N ASP A 271 -2.82 -3.72 23.89
CA ASP A 271 -3.22 -2.78 24.96
C ASP A 271 -2.03 -1.98 25.53
N SER A 272 -0.80 -2.44 25.33
CA SER A 272 0.39 -1.76 25.83
C SER A 272 0.79 -0.53 25.02
N THR A 273 0.14 -0.27 23.86
CA THR A 273 0.53 0.76 22.93
C THR A 273 -0.63 1.68 22.58
N ASP A 274 -0.39 3.00 22.65
CA ASP A 274 -1.37 3.99 22.21
C ASP A 274 -1.52 3.99 20.69
N VAL A 275 -2.73 4.28 20.17
CA VAL A 275 -3.00 4.33 18.74
C VAL A 275 -2.10 5.33 18.01
N HIS A 276 -1.72 6.43 18.65
CA HIS A 276 -0.85 7.45 18.06
C HIS A 276 0.59 6.95 17.82
N ASP A 277 1.02 5.92 18.55
CA ASP A 277 2.37 5.36 18.45
C ASP A 277 2.47 4.20 17.45
N VAL A 278 1.33 3.56 17.09
CA VAL A 278 1.35 2.39 16.21
C VAL A 278 1.61 2.71 14.75
N HIS A 279 1.54 3.98 14.34
CA HIS A 279 1.76 4.40 12.96
C HIS A 279 2.71 5.58 12.85
N LYS A 280 3.52 5.60 11.79
CA LYS A 280 4.43 6.70 11.48
C LYS A 280 4.47 7.00 9.98
N GLY A 281 4.72 8.27 9.65
CA GLY A 281 4.99 8.71 8.29
C GLY A 281 6.48 8.79 8.00
N TYR A 282 6.92 8.24 6.88
CA TYR A 282 8.28 8.36 6.36
C TYR A 282 8.24 9.14 5.04
N PHE A 283 8.62 10.41 5.11
CA PHE A 283 8.52 11.38 4.01
C PHE A 283 9.81 12.18 3.86
N SER A 284 9.99 12.79 2.70
CA SER A 284 11.02 13.79 2.48
C SER A 284 10.84 14.98 3.42
N ILE A 285 11.92 15.60 3.80
CA ILE A 285 11.95 16.72 4.75
C ILE A 285 12.46 17.97 4.03
N ASP A 286 11.79 19.10 4.19
CA ASP A 286 12.24 20.40 3.69
C ASP A 286 13.33 21.01 4.57
N LYS A 287 13.82 22.20 4.19
CA LYS A 287 14.86 22.92 4.94
C LYS A 287 14.41 23.39 6.34
N LYS A 288 13.10 23.41 6.59
CA LYS A 288 12.52 23.76 7.89
C LYS A 288 12.24 22.54 8.77
N GLY A 289 12.49 21.32 8.25
CA GLY A 289 12.22 20.08 8.95
C GLY A 289 10.80 19.53 8.72
N HIS A 290 10.00 20.17 7.87
CA HIS A 290 8.63 19.72 7.61
C HIS A 290 8.62 18.59 6.57
N SER A 291 7.75 17.61 6.78
CA SER A 291 7.49 16.52 5.82
C SER A 291 6.76 17.06 4.59
N VAL A 292 7.29 16.78 3.42
CA VAL A 292 6.79 17.27 2.14
C VAL A 292 6.72 16.17 1.10
N ASN A 293 5.95 16.41 0.03
CA ASN A 293 5.96 15.53 -1.13
C ASN A 293 7.34 15.55 -1.77
N SER A 294 7.87 14.36 -2.08
CA SER A 294 9.12 14.26 -2.83
C SER A 294 8.94 14.84 -4.22
N SER A 295 9.92 15.62 -4.66
CA SER A 295 9.95 16.15 -6.02
C SER A 295 11.08 15.51 -6.82
N VAL A 296 10.76 15.05 -8.03
CA VAL A 296 11.77 14.63 -9.00
C VAL A 296 12.23 15.85 -9.77
N LYS A 297 13.50 16.21 -9.67
CA LYS A 297 14.07 17.32 -10.45
C LYS A 297 14.00 16.98 -11.92
N ARG A 298 13.54 17.94 -12.75
CA ARG A 298 13.42 17.79 -14.20
C ARG A 298 14.77 17.38 -14.78
N GLY A 299 14.89 16.15 -15.31
CA GLY A 299 16.14 15.57 -15.85
C GLY A 299 17.00 14.81 -14.83
N SER A 300 16.50 14.52 -13.63
CA SER A 300 17.12 13.65 -12.62
C SER A 300 16.10 12.59 -12.19
N ASP A 301 16.52 11.34 -12.18
CA ASP A 301 15.73 10.24 -11.59
C ASP A 301 15.86 10.18 -10.05
N MET A 302 16.63 11.10 -9.46
CA MET A 302 16.82 11.21 -8.01
C MET A 302 15.76 12.14 -7.42
N SER A 303 14.99 11.59 -6.50
CA SER A 303 14.01 12.32 -5.69
C SER A 303 14.69 12.94 -4.44
N ASP A 304 13.99 13.86 -3.78
CA ASP A 304 14.45 14.49 -2.53
C ASP A 304 14.24 13.55 -1.31
N ASP A 305 13.95 12.25 -1.52
CA ASP A 305 13.68 11.25 -0.49
C ASP A 305 14.92 10.74 0.26
N ILE A 306 16.11 11.26 -0.01
CA ILE A 306 17.37 10.75 0.56
C ILE A 306 17.33 10.76 2.10
N SER A 307 16.77 11.81 2.71
CA SER A 307 16.69 11.91 4.17
C SER A 307 15.70 10.92 4.77
N ALA A 308 14.56 10.70 4.11
CA ALA A 308 13.57 9.70 4.53
C ALA A 308 14.11 8.28 4.37
N TYR A 309 14.84 8.01 3.29
CA TYR A 309 15.49 6.73 3.04
C TYR A 309 16.56 6.41 4.09
N ASP A 310 17.41 7.40 4.44
CA ASP A 310 18.41 7.26 5.50
C ASP A 310 17.77 6.91 6.86
N LEU A 311 16.64 7.55 7.19
CA LEU A 311 15.90 7.26 8.41
C LEU A 311 15.39 5.82 8.45
N ILE A 312 14.82 5.34 7.35
CA ILE A 312 14.31 3.98 7.21
C ILE A 312 15.44 2.95 7.34
N LEU A 313 16.58 3.18 6.68
CA LEU A 313 17.72 2.28 6.73
C LEU A 313 18.34 2.21 8.13
N LYS A 314 18.54 3.37 8.78
CA LYS A 314 19.13 3.43 10.12
C LYS A 314 18.25 2.80 11.19
N ASN A 315 16.92 2.84 11.01
CA ASN A 315 15.96 2.31 11.98
C ASN A 315 15.35 0.96 11.56
N LYS A 316 15.82 0.35 10.46
CA LYS A 316 15.28 -0.91 9.93
C LYS A 316 15.23 -2.02 10.98
N GLU A 317 16.34 -2.26 11.67
CA GLU A 317 16.43 -3.30 12.71
C GLU A 317 15.53 -2.99 13.91
N ARG A 318 15.46 -1.72 14.31
CA ARG A 318 14.58 -1.29 15.39
C ARG A 318 13.12 -1.56 15.07
N LEU A 319 12.69 -1.35 13.82
CA LEU A 319 11.32 -1.66 13.39
C LEU A 319 10.98 -3.14 13.48
N LEU A 320 11.95 -4.05 13.54
CA LEU A 320 11.72 -5.48 13.71
C LEU A 320 11.50 -5.88 15.18
N SER A 321 11.84 -5.00 16.13
CA SER A 321 11.66 -5.25 17.57
C SER A 321 10.21 -4.97 18.01
N PHE A 322 9.69 -5.79 18.93
CA PHE A 322 8.43 -5.51 19.61
C PHE A 322 8.49 -4.31 20.58
N GLU A 323 9.69 -3.86 20.94
CA GLU A 323 9.88 -2.65 21.75
C GLU A 323 9.54 -1.36 20.97
N GLU A 324 9.64 -1.38 19.64
CA GLU A 324 9.21 -0.29 18.80
C GLU A 324 7.70 -0.44 18.51
N PRO A 325 6.85 0.50 18.95
CA PRO A 325 5.41 0.36 18.81
C PRO A 325 4.90 0.46 17.36
N THR A 326 5.67 1.09 16.48
CA THR A 326 5.28 1.31 15.08
C THR A 326 5.06 -0.01 14.35
N ARG A 327 3.86 -0.18 13.81
CA ARG A 327 3.43 -1.34 13.01
C ARG A 327 2.91 -0.96 11.63
N PHE A 328 2.47 0.29 11.47
CA PHE A 328 1.95 0.83 10.22
C PHE A 328 2.80 2.01 9.76
N ILE A 329 3.15 2.00 8.48
CA ILE A 329 4.05 2.99 7.90
C ILE A 329 3.35 3.65 6.72
N PHE A 330 3.26 4.97 6.75
CA PHE A 330 2.77 5.78 5.64
C PHE A 330 3.95 6.34 4.86
N SER A 331 3.98 6.16 3.54
CA SER A 331 5.04 6.66 2.66
C SER A 331 4.49 7.26 1.40
N HIS A 332 5.10 8.33 0.90
CA HIS A 332 4.75 8.94 -0.38
C HIS A 332 5.56 8.31 -1.53
N SER A 333 6.87 8.33 -1.43
CA SER A 333 7.76 7.86 -2.50
C SER A 333 9.02 7.15 -2.01
N ALA A 334 9.38 7.32 -0.74
CA ALA A 334 10.63 6.83 -0.18
C ALA A 334 10.84 5.31 -0.27
N LEU A 335 9.78 4.54 -0.44
CA LEU A 335 9.80 3.07 -0.48
C LEU A 335 9.29 2.51 -1.82
N ARG A 336 9.27 3.33 -2.90
CA ARG A 336 8.69 2.95 -4.21
C ARG A 336 9.42 1.83 -4.92
N GLU A 337 10.69 1.62 -4.66
CA GLU A 337 11.53 0.63 -5.37
C GLU A 337 11.67 -0.68 -4.58
N GLY A 338 10.67 -0.99 -3.77
CA GLY A 338 10.70 -2.13 -2.86
C GLY A 338 11.53 -1.84 -1.62
N TRP A 339 10.92 -1.98 -0.47
CA TRP A 339 11.63 -1.92 0.79
C TRP A 339 12.02 -3.34 1.22
N ASP A 340 13.32 -3.59 1.24
CA ASP A 340 13.88 -4.84 1.69
C ASP A 340 13.71 -5.02 3.22
N ASN A 341 12.45 -5.09 3.68
CA ASN A 341 12.11 -5.44 5.04
C ASN A 341 11.25 -6.72 5.07
N PRO A 342 11.78 -7.82 5.62
CA PRO A 342 11.10 -9.12 5.58
C PRO A 342 9.80 -9.14 6.38
N ASN A 343 9.58 -8.16 7.26
CA ASN A 343 8.42 -8.10 8.13
C ASN A 343 7.26 -7.27 7.56
N VAL A 344 7.38 -6.73 6.37
CA VAL A 344 6.25 -6.14 5.64
C VAL A 344 5.40 -7.26 5.06
N PHE A 345 4.16 -7.38 5.54
CA PHE A 345 3.22 -8.42 5.12
C PHE A 345 2.01 -7.87 4.39
N GLN A 346 1.65 -6.59 4.59
CA GLN A 346 0.59 -5.91 3.88
C GLN A 346 1.11 -4.64 3.22
N ILE A 347 0.63 -4.40 2.01
CA ILE A 347 0.87 -3.15 1.26
C ILE A 347 -0.48 -2.64 0.76
N CYS A 348 -0.81 -1.43 1.13
CA CYS A 348 -2.01 -0.73 0.69
C CYS A 348 -1.63 0.51 -0.14
N THR A 349 -2.20 0.65 -1.31
CA THR A 349 -1.99 1.83 -2.16
C THR A 349 -3.21 2.73 -2.13
N LEU A 350 -3.10 3.87 -1.42
CA LEU A 350 -4.15 4.89 -1.29
C LEU A 350 -4.09 5.97 -2.39
N LYS A 351 -3.36 5.72 -3.45
CA LYS A 351 -3.20 6.64 -4.59
C LYS A 351 -3.75 6.02 -5.86
N HIS A 352 -4.20 6.86 -6.78
CA HIS A 352 -4.50 6.41 -8.13
C HIS A 352 -3.21 6.14 -8.90
N SER A 353 -3.09 4.96 -9.49
CA SER A 353 -2.00 4.61 -10.39
C SER A 353 -2.53 3.81 -11.56
N ASP A 354 -2.38 4.36 -12.77
CA ASP A 354 -2.72 3.68 -14.03
C ASP A 354 -1.55 2.84 -14.56
N SER A 355 -0.36 2.96 -13.95
CA SER A 355 0.85 2.27 -14.38
C SER A 355 1.01 0.91 -13.71
N THR A 356 0.87 -0.16 -14.51
CA THR A 356 1.19 -1.54 -14.08
C THR A 356 2.64 -1.72 -13.63
N THR A 357 3.56 -1.02 -14.26
CA THR A 357 4.99 -1.03 -13.90
C THR A 357 5.20 -0.46 -12.51
N GLN A 358 4.56 0.68 -12.21
CA GLN A 358 4.66 1.31 -10.89
C GLN A 358 4.05 0.43 -9.80
N LYS A 359 2.88 -0.17 -10.04
CA LYS A 359 2.24 -1.11 -9.10
C LYS A 359 3.14 -2.32 -8.81
N ARG A 360 3.82 -2.86 -9.83
CA ARG A 360 4.77 -3.97 -9.63
C ARG A 360 5.98 -3.55 -8.81
N GLN A 361 6.52 -2.35 -9.01
CA GLN A 361 7.67 -1.84 -8.26
C GLN A 361 7.32 -1.52 -6.80
N GLU A 362 6.06 -1.19 -6.48
CA GLU A 362 5.60 -0.94 -5.11
C GLU A 362 5.41 -2.23 -4.30
N VAL A 363 5.15 -3.33 -4.98
CA VAL A 363 4.93 -4.64 -4.33
C VAL A 363 6.22 -5.47 -4.22
N GLY A 364 7.25 -5.13 -4.99
CA GLY A 364 8.52 -5.79 -4.93
C GLY A 364 9.01 -6.22 -6.25
#